data_fc6b6e05d0c59400c3f6249c6ceb25fb
#
_entry.id   fc6b6e05d0c59400c3f6249c6ceb25fb
#
_cell.length_a   1.000
_cell.length_b   1.000
_cell.length_c   1.000
_cell.angle_alpha   90.00
_cell.angle_beta   90.00
_cell.angle_gamma   90.00
#
_symmetry.space_group_name_H-M   'P 1'
#
loop_
_entity.id
_entity.type
_entity.pdbx_description
1 polymer ?
#
loop_
_entity_poly.entity_id
_entity_poly.type
_entity_poly.pdbx_seq_one_letter_code
_entity_poly.pdbx_strand_id
1 'polypeptide(L)'
;MLLTKQQKYLLAVLTKLGCAEQRQLAALLQKTFAFSSIDDAVRVTNACVRQMQMGGLLQISDNIVSQCEEWAIPQRIEAIDVMLELSATQPESFYAVDRHILLRFSLG
;
A
#
# COMPACT_ATOMS: atom_id res chain seq x y z
N MET A 1 -1.78 16.25 13.48
CA MET A 1 -2.69 15.84 12.39
C MET A 1 -3.47 14.61 12.82
N LEU A 2 -4.80 14.69 12.73
CA LEU A 2 -5.64 13.52 13.02
C LEU A 2 -5.80 12.71 11.75
N LEU A 3 -5.45 11.44 11.83
CA LEU A 3 -5.51 10.54 10.68
C LEU A 3 -6.88 9.86 10.61
N THR A 4 -7.43 9.77 9.40
CA THR A 4 -8.63 8.99 9.16
C THR A 4 -8.33 7.49 9.22
N LYS A 5 -9.36 6.65 9.23
CA LYS A 5 -9.18 5.19 9.22
C LYS A 5 -8.43 4.74 7.96
N GLN A 6 -8.73 5.35 6.81
CA GLN A 6 -8.06 5.05 5.56
C GLN A 6 -6.58 5.43 5.61
N GLN A 7 -6.27 6.61 6.15
CA GLN A 7 -4.88 7.06 6.29
C GLN A 7 -4.09 6.15 7.22
N LYS A 8 -4.68 5.77 8.36
CA LYS A 8 -4.04 4.83 9.30
C LYS A 8 -3.75 3.49 8.65
N TYR A 9 -4.71 3.00 7.87
CA TYR A 9 -4.55 1.74 7.15
C TYR A 9 -3.40 1.82 6.15
N LEU A 10 -3.34 2.89 5.35
CA LEU A 10 -2.28 3.06 4.36
C LEU A 10 -0.90 3.16 5.02
N LEU A 11 -0.78 3.86 6.12
CA LEU A 11 0.49 3.93 6.85
C LEU A 11 0.89 2.55 7.41
N ALA A 12 -0.05 1.81 7.94
CA ALA A 12 0.22 0.46 8.43
C ALA A 12 0.68 -0.47 7.32
N VAL A 13 0.04 -0.39 6.16
CA VAL A 13 0.43 -1.16 4.97
C VAL A 13 1.84 -0.77 4.53
N LEU A 14 2.13 0.52 4.43
CA LEU A 14 3.45 0.99 4.02
C LEU A 14 4.54 0.58 5.01
N THR A 15 4.22 0.52 6.29
CA THR A 15 5.17 0.02 7.29
C THR A 15 5.50 -1.44 7.04
N LYS A 16 4.52 -2.24 6.66
CA LYS A 16 4.73 -3.67 6.36
C LYS A 16 5.42 -3.89 5.03
N LEU A 17 4.98 -3.19 3.98
CA LEU A 17 5.49 -3.41 2.63
C LEU A 17 6.80 -2.67 2.36
N GLY A 18 7.07 -1.60 3.09
CA GLY A 18 8.21 -0.73 2.86
C GLY A 18 7.92 0.35 1.83
N CYS A 19 7.33 -0.02 0.71
CA CYS A 19 6.91 0.91 -0.34
C CYS A 19 5.80 0.28 -1.18
N ALA A 20 5.10 1.10 -1.94
CA ALA A 20 4.08 0.63 -2.89
C ALA A 20 3.75 1.74 -3.86
N GLU A 21 3.27 1.39 -5.05
CA GLU A 21 2.70 2.38 -5.95
C GLU A 21 1.30 2.78 -5.50
N GLN A 22 0.87 3.98 -5.91
CA GLN A 22 -0.45 4.47 -5.51
C GLN A 22 -1.58 3.55 -5.98
N ARG A 23 -1.46 2.97 -7.18
CA ARG A 23 -2.45 2.01 -7.70
C ARG A 23 -2.56 0.77 -6.83
N GLN A 24 -1.45 0.31 -6.27
CA GLN A 24 -1.42 -0.84 -5.38
C GLN A 24 -2.09 -0.53 -4.05
N LEU A 25 -1.82 0.66 -3.51
CA LEU A 25 -2.48 1.12 -2.30
C LEU A 25 -3.99 1.26 -2.52
N ALA A 26 -4.41 1.75 -3.68
CA ALA A 26 -5.83 1.85 -4.02
C ALA A 26 -6.50 0.48 -4.08
N ALA A 27 -5.84 -0.52 -4.65
CA ALA A 27 -6.36 -1.88 -4.71
C ALA A 27 -6.55 -2.47 -3.31
N LEU A 28 -5.58 -2.23 -2.43
CA LEU A 28 -5.66 -2.68 -1.05
C LEU A 28 -6.76 -1.96 -0.28
N LEU A 29 -6.87 -0.66 -0.49
CA LEU A 29 -7.91 0.15 0.15
C LEU A 29 -9.30 -0.32 -0.29
N GLN A 30 -9.47 -0.63 -1.57
CA GLN A 30 -10.73 -1.13 -2.10
C GLN A 30 -11.14 -2.44 -1.44
N LYS A 31 -10.19 -3.34 -1.20
CA LYS A 31 -10.47 -4.62 -0.55
C LYS A 31 -10.89 -4.47 0.90
N THR A 32 -10.27 -3.54 1.60
CA THR A 32 -10.47 -3.36 3.05
C THR A 32 -11.70 -2.50 3.35
N PHE A 33 -11.93 -1.49 2.53
CA PHE A 33 -13.07 -0.58 2.69
C PHE A 33 -13.98 -0.73 1.48
N ALA A 34 -15.28 -0.77 1.71
CA ALA A 34 -16.26 -1.05 0.66
C ALA A 34 -16.48 0.19 -0.22
N PHE A 35 -15.66 0.34 -1.26
CA PHE A 35 -15.86 1.37 -2.28
C PHE A 35 -16.74 0.85 -3.41
N SER A 36 -17.52 1.74 -4.01
CA SER A 36 -18.41 1.38 -5.10
C SER A 36 -17.66 1.04 -6.39
N SER A 37 -16.45 1.56 -6.56
CA SER A 37 -15.63 1.30 -7.75
C SER A 37 -14.15 1.47 -7.41
N ILE A 38 -13.29 0.93 -8.28
CA ILE A 38 -11.85 1.15 -8.17
C ILE A 38 -11.49 2.64 -8.35
N ASP A 39 -12.25 3.35 -9.19
CA ASP A 39 -12.01 4.77 -9.41
C ASP A 39 -12.22 5.59 -8.14
N ASP A 40 -13.22 5.25 -7.34
CA ASP A 40 -13.44 5.88 -6.06
C ASP A 40 -12.29 5.59 -5.08
N ALA A 41 -11.83 4.35 -5.07
CA ALA A 41 -10.70 3.96 -4.23
C ALA A 41 -9.43 4.70 -4.64
N VAL A 42 -9.17 4.84 -5.93
CA VAL A 42 -8.02 5.58 -6.45
C VAL A 42 -8.10 7.04 -6.02
N ARG A 43 -9.26 7.67 -6.16
CA ARG A 43 -9.44 9.06 -5.78
C ARG A 43 -9.20 9.29 -4.29
N VAL A 44 -9.76 8.44 -3.44
CA VAL A 44 -9.57 8.54 -1.99
C VAL A 44 -8.11 8.28 -1.61
N THR A 45 -7.49 7.27 -2.21
CA THR A 45 -6.09 6.96 -1.97
C THR A 45 -5.18 8.14 -2.33
N ASN A 46 -5.40 8.73 -3.50
CA ASN A 46 -4.57 9.86 -3.94
C ASN A 46 -4.72 11.06 -3.01
N ALA A 47 -5.94 11.33 -2.54
CA ALA A 47 -6.19 12.42 -1.60
C ALA A 47 -5.49 12.14 -0.25
N CYS A 48 -5.60 10.93 0.26
CA CYS A 48 -4.94 10.53 1.52
C CYS A 48 -3.42 10.64 1.42
N VAL A 49 -2.86 10.12 0.33
CA VAL A 49 -1.42 10.15 0.09
C VAL A 49 -0.92 11.60 0.02
N ARG A 50 -1.62 12.45 -0.72
CA ARG A 50 -1.25 13.87 -0.82
C ARG A 50 -1.25 14.55 0.54
N GLN A 51 -2.29 14.34 1.33
CA GLN A 51 -2.40 14.96 2.66
C GLN A 51 -1.27 14.49 3.58
N MET A 52 -0.96 13.20 3.57
CA MET A 52 0.12 12.65 4.39
C MET A 52 1.48 13.10 3.91
N GLN A 53 1.67 13.25 2.60
CA GLN A 53 2.91 13.80 2.03
C GLN A 53 3.10 15.24 2.50
N MET A 54 2.05 16.06 2.44
CA MET A 54 2.11 17.44 2.90
C MET A 54 2.39 17.54 4.40
N GLY A 55 1.91 16.57 5.17
CA GLY A 55 2.17 16.49 6.60
C GLY A 55 3.53 15.89 6.97
N GLY A 56 4.34 15.50 5.99
CA GLY A 56 5.67 14.94 6.23
C GLY A 56 5.68 13.49 6.68
N LEU A 57 4.55 12.77 6.55
CA LEU A 57 4.44 11.38 7.02
C LEU A 57 4.93 10.38 5.98
N LEU A 58 4.98 10.77 4.71
CA LEU A 58 5.46 9.93 3.64
C LEU A 58 5.98 10.78 2.48
N GLN A 59 6.59 10.12 1.51
CA GLN A 59 7.11 10.77 0.31
C GLN A 59 6.77 9.93 -0.92
N ILE A 60 6.81 10.58 -2.09
CA ILE A 60 6.53 9.95 -3.37
C ILE A 60 7.72 10.19 -4.28
N SER A 61 8.21 9.11 -4.89
CA SER A 61 9.30 9.19 -5.87
C SER A 61 8.95 8.23 -7.01
N ASP A 62 8.81 8.74 -8.23
CA ASP A 62 8.46 7.95 -9.41
C ASP A 62 7.23 7.07 -9.18
N ASN A 63 6.17 7.64 -8.61
CA ASN A 63 4.92 6.96 -8.26
C ASN A 63 5.04 5.94 -7.12
N ILE A 64 6.22 5.79 -6.53
CA ILE A 64 6.43 4.91 -5.40
C ILE A 64 6.27 5.72 -4.12
N VAL A 65 5.36 5.27 -3.27
CA VAL A 65 5.06 5.89 -1.97
C VAL A 65 5.80 5.12 -0.89
N SER A 66 6.48 5.83 -0.01
CA SER A 66 7.20 5.24 1.12
C SER A 66 7.26 6.23 2.28
N GLN A 67 7.52 5.73 3.47
CA GLN A 67 7.70 6.58 4.64
C GLN A 67 9.07 7.24 4.66
N CYS A 68 10.07 6.61 4.05
CA CYS A 68 11.39 7.19 3.88
C CYS A 68 12.00 6.69 2.57
N GLU A 69 12.93 7.48 2.04
CA GLU A 69 13.55 7.21 0.75
C GLU A 69 14.25 5.85 0.68
N GLU A 70 14.87 5.44 1.78
CA GLU A 70 15.60 4.18 1.85
C GLU A 70 14.69 2.95 1.67
N TRP A 71 13.41 3.12 1.91
CA TRP A 71 12.43 2.04 1.78
C TRP A 71 11.80 1.96 0.40
N ALA A 72 12.09 2.91 -0.47
CA ALA A 72 11.56 2.94 -1.83
C ALA A 72 12.39 1.99 -2.72
N ILE A 73 12.05 0.72 -2.71
CA ILE A 73 12.76 -0.33 -3.44
C ILE A 73 11.91 -0.77 -4.64
N PRO A 74 12.29 -0.39 -5.88
CA PRO A 74 11.47 -0.68 -7.06
C PRO A 74 11.19 -2.18 -7.27
N GLN A 75 12.14 -3.05 -6.90
CA GLN A 75 11.98 -4.49 -7.04
C GLN A 75 10.82 -5.05 -6.22
N ARG A 76 10.41 -4.35 -5.17
CA ARG A 76 9.27 -4.78 -4.35
C ARG A 76 7.93 -4.61 -5.06
N ILE A 77 7.87 -3.71 -6.04
CA ILE A 77 6.61 -3.39 -6.74
C ILE A 77 6.06 -4.63 -7.45
N GLU A 78 6.92 -5.36 -8.16
CA GLU A 78 6.50 -6.60 -8.83
C GLU A 78 6.03 -7.66 -7.83
N ALA A 79 6.74 -7.79 -6.72
CA ALA A 79 6.36 -8.74 -5.68
C ALA A 79 5.00 -8.39 -5.07
N ILE A 80 4.72 -7.11 -4.90
CA ILE A 80 3.43 -6.64 -4.40
C ILE A 80 2.33 -6.96 -5.40
N ASP A 81 2.58 -6.80 -6.71
CA ASP A 81 1.60 -7.17 -7.74
C ASP A 81 1.26 -8.65 -7.68
N VAL A 82 2.27 -9.51 -7.53
CA VAL A 82 2.05 -10.95 -7.37
C VAL A 82 1.21 -11.24 -6.13
N MET A 83 1.54 -10.59 -5.02
CA MET A 83 0.78 -10.74 -3.78
C MET A 83 -0.67 -10.32 -3.96
N LEU A 84 -0.93 -9.22 -4.66
CA LEU A 84 -2.29 -8.75 -4.90
C LEU A 84 -3.09 -9.73 -5.74
N GLU A 85 -2.48 -10.35 -6.75
CA GLU A 85 -3.13 -11.39 -7.53
C GLU A 85 -3.49 -12.59 -6.68
N LEU A 86 -2.55 -13.05 -5.84
CA LEU A 86 -2.76 -14.19 -4.96
C LEU A 86 -3.79 -13.90 -3.89
N SER A 87 -3.79 -12.68 -3.34
CA SER A 87 -4.75 -12.31 -2.31
C SER A 87 -6.18 -12.16 -2.84
N ALA A 88 -6.36 -12.07 -4.17
CA ALA A 88 -7.69 -12.13 -4.77
C ALA A 88 -8.32 -13.52 -4.59
N THR A 89 -7.51 -14.58 -4.60
CA THR A 89 -7.96 -15.96 -4.40
C THR A 89 -7.76 -16.43 -2.96
N GLN A 90 -6.80 -15.85 -2.26
CA GLN A 90 -6.46 -16.20 -0.88
C GLN A 90 -6.25 -14.94 -0.05
N PRO A 91 -7.33 -14.24 0.34
CA PRO A 91 -7.22 -12.92 0.99
C PRO A 91 -6.43 -12.92 2.30
N GLU A 92 -6.34 -14.08 2.95
CA GLU A 92 -5.64 -14.20 4.23
C GLU A 92 -4.12 -14.29 4.11
N SER A 93 -3.62 -14.43 2.90
CA SER A 93 -2.19 -14.60 2.64
C SER A 93 -1.40 -13.30 2.65
N PHE A 94 -2.04 -12.20 3.00
CA PHE A 94 -1.54 -10.86 2.74
C PHE A 94 -0.42 -10.36 3.67
N TYR A 95 -0.04 -11.04 4.73
CA TYR A 95 0.57 -10.33 5.85
C TYR A 95 2.06 -10.47 6.10
N ALA A 96 2.80 -11.15 5.28
CA ALA A 96 4.20 -11.38 5.63
C ALA A 96 5.15 -10.58 4.73
N VAL A 97 5.46 -9.37 5.16
CA VAL A 97 6.45 -8.55 4.47
C VAL A 97 7.56 -8.17 5.42
N ASP A 98 8.78 -8.44 4.99
CA ASP A 98 9.98 -8.04 5.67
C ASP A 98 10.75 -7.11 4.75
N ARG A 99 11.38 -6.08 5.29
CA ARG A 99 12.19 -5.15 4.50
C ARG A 99 13.40 -5.81 3.87
N HIS A 100 13.89 -6.86 4.49
CA HIS A 100 15.09 -7.59 4.02
C HIS A 100 14.73 -8.74 3.08
N ILE A 101 13.51 -9.24 3.16
CA ILE A 101 12.99 -10.30 2.33
C ILE A 101 11.81 -9.69 1.58
N LEU A 102 11.70 -9.92 0.29
CA LEU A 102 10.66 -9.28 -0.49
C LEU A 102 9.30 -9.58 0.14
N LEU A 103 8.53 -10.44 -0.36
CA LEU A 103 7.24 -10.75 0.21
C LEU A 103 7.24 -12.18 0.74
N ARG A 104 6.69 -12.35 1.92
CA ARG A 104 6.40 -13.66 2.46
C ARG A 104 4.90 -13.75 2.64
N PHE A 105 4.28 -14.70 2.00
CA PHE A 105 2.86 -14.93 2.14
C PHE A 105 2.58 -16.43 2.04
N SER A 106 1.51 -16.85 2.71
CA SER A 106 1.11 -18.24 2.69
C SER A 106 0.30 -18.55 1.44
N LEU A 107 0.59 -19.65 0.82
CA LEU A 107 -0.18 -20.19 -0.29
C LEU A 107 -1.12 -21.30 0.15
N GLY A 108 -1.19 -21.51 1.41
CA GLY A 108 -1.92 -22.61 2.04
C GLY A 108 -3.42 -22.49 1.99
#